data_426ed468c44660a3492d51caf3b15f3a
#
_entry.id   426ed468c44660a3492d51caf3b15f3a
#
_cell.length_a   1.000
_cell.length_b   1.000
_cell.length_c   1.000
_cell.angle_alpha   90.00
_cell.angle_beta   90.00
_cell.angle_gamma   90.00
#
_symmetry.space_group_name_H-M   'P 1'
#
loop_
_entity.id
_entity.type
_entity.pdbx_description
1 polymer ?
#
loop_
_entity_poly.entity_id
_entity_poly.type
_entity_poly.pdbx_seq_one_letter_code
_entity_poly.pdbx_strand_id
1 'polypeptide(L)'
;MLFSLMTLPSGRVLAEQAPAVNSPQRDLEVIQRLEEEYLRAEIEDDTAIAGTILADDYVGLKPDGSTSSKSDVLNRLNLHERRRQPYLITATNMREHLFGDTAAVSYTKVYTKPGTQAAYGENVLHLLIRRNGVWRLQLSSPLPSPKPQSAAP
;
A
#
# COMPACT_ATOMS: atom_id res chain seq x y z
N MET A 1 5.61 28.32 -69.70
CA MET A 1 6.32 28.02 -68.42
C MET A 1 5.26 27.81 -67.32
N LEU A 2 4.97 26.59 -66.99
CA LEU A 2 4.02 26.25 -65.90
C LEU A 2 4.84 25.95 -64.65
N PHE A 3 4.63 26.72 -63.56
CA PHE A 3 5.15 26.40 -62.23
C PHE A 3 4.14 25.54 -61.50
N SER A 4 4.52 24.30 -61.19
CA SER A 4 3.74 23.37 -60.36
C SER A 4 4.12 23.60 -58.92
N LEU A 5 3.18 24.06 -58.08
CA LEU A 5 3.34 24.14 -56.63
C LEU A 5 3.11 22.73 -56.03
N MET A 6 4.15 22.16 -55.47
CA MET A 6 4.07 20.99 -54.61
C MET A 6 3.67 21.42 -53.19
N THR A 7 2.48 21.04 -52.73
CA THR A 7 2.04 21.14 -51.35
C THR A 7 2.58 19.97 -50.55
N LEU A 8 3.40 20.24 -49.50
CA LEU A 8 3.88 19.27 -48.54
C LEU A 8 2.75 18.99 -47.51
N PRO A 9 2.52 17.72 -47.13
CA PRO A 9 1.57 17.43 -46.08
C PRO A 9 2.17 17.79 -44.71
N SER A 10 1.45 18.65 -43.97
CA SER A 10 1.77 18.95 -42.56
C SER A 10 1.54 17.71 -41.69
N GLY A 11 2.61 16.98 -41.39
CA GLY A 11 2.61 15.92 -40.40
C GLY A 11 2.30 16.50 -39.01
N ARG A 12 1.12 16.23 -38.49
CA ARG A 12 0.81 16.43 -37.07
C ARG A 12 1.67 15.47 -36.28
N VAL A 13 2.72 15.96 -35.68
CA VAL A 13 3.43 15.27 -34.60
C VAL A 13 2.46 15.27 -33.40
N LEU A 14 1.87 14.12 -33.10
CA LEU A 14 1.17 13.92 -31.84
C LEU A 14 2.25 14.01 -30.75
N ALA A 15 2.29 15.14 -30.07
CA ALA A 15 3.08 15.28 -28.87
C ALA A 15 2.52 14.28 -27.85
N GLU A 16 3.27 13.22 -27.62
CA GLU A 16 3.06 12.29 -26.52
C GLU A 16 3.11 13.11 -25.24
N GLN A 17 1.92 13.38 -24.68
CA GLN A 17 1.82 14.12 -23.42
C GLN A 17 2.44 13.23 -22.34
N ALA A 18 3.59 13.66 -21.83
CA ALA A 18 4.14 13.10 -20.60
C ALA A 18 3.04 13.08 -19.54
N PRO A 19 2.83 11.97 -18.80
CA PRO A 19 1.75 11.87 -17.82
C PRO A 19 1.87 13.03 -16.83
N ALA A 20 0.75 13.73 -16.62
CA ALA A 20 0.67 14.85 -15.69
C ALA A 20 1.24 14.41 -14.34
N VAL A 21 1.98 15.29 -13.67
CA VAL A 21 2.70 15.02 -12.39
C VAL A 21 1.79 14.46 -11.29
N ASN A 22 0.46 14.57 -11.43
CA ASN A 22 -0.59 14.07 -10.52
C ASN A 22 -1.66 13.29 -11.31
N SER A 23 -1.29 12.27 -12.07
CA SER A 23 -2.29 11.39 -12.66
C SER A 23 -2.74 10.33 -11.66
N PRO A 24 -4.03 9.92 -11.63
CA PRO A 24 -4.53 8.85 -10.78
C PRO A 24 -3.71 7.55 -10.90
N GLN A 25 -3.26 7.24 -12.11
CA GLN A 25 -2.42 6.06 -12.37
C GLN A 25 -1.09 6.14 -11.63
N ARG A 26 -0.43 7.29 -11.63
CA ARG A 26 0.82 7.50 -10.91
C ARG A 26 0.63 7.43 -9.39
N ASP A 27 -0.48 7.95 -8.88
CA ASP A 27 -0.81 7.85 -7.47
C ASP A 27 -0.99 6.40 -7.04
N LEU A 28 -1.69 5.57 -7.84
CA LEU A 28 -1.84 4.14 -7.58
C LEU A 28 -0.49 3.42 -7.55
N GLU A 29 0.42 3.70 -8.48
CA GLU A 29 1.77 3.13 -8.50
C GLU A 29 2.58 3.51 -7.25
N VAL A 30 2.45 4.77 -6.79
CA VAL A 30 3.10 5.23 -5.55
C VAL A 30 2.53 4.51 -4.34
N ILE A 31 1.21 4.39 -4.24
CA ILE A 31 0.49 3.72 -3.15
C ILE A 31 0.88 2.24 -3.08
N GLN A 32 0.86 1.53 -4.20
CA GLN A 32 1.25 0.13 -4.27
C GLN A 32 2.69 -0.08 -3.76
N ARG A 33 3.63 0.75 -4.23
CA ARG A 33 5.02 0.69 -3.77
C ARG A 33 5.14 0.95 -2.27
N LEU A 34 4.39 1.91 -1.76
CA LEU A 34 4.38 2.26 -0.33
C LEU A 34 3.87 1.08 0.53
N GLU A 35 2.83 0.37 0.08
CA GLU A 35 2.34 -0.84 0.75
C GLU A 35 3.38 -1.98 0.71
N GLU A 36 4.04 -2.19 -0.42
CA GLU A 36 5.11 -3.18 -0.56
C GLU A 36 6.29 -2.86 0.37
N GLU A 37 6.70 -1.60 0.44
CA GLU A 37 7.77 -1.14 1.34
C GLU A 37 7.37 -1.27 2.82
N TYR A 38 6.11 -1.00 3.16
CA TYR A 38 5.62 -1.17 4.52
C TYR A 38 5.62 -2.65 4.95
N LEU A 39 5.15 -3.56 4.07
CA LEU A 39 5.22 -5.01 4.32
C LEU A 39 6.67 -5.48 4.50
N ARG A 40 7.59 -4.97 3.67
CA ARG A 40 9.01 -5.29 3.82
C ARG A 40 9.55 -4.78 5.15
N ALA A 41 9.21 -3.56 5.55
CA ALA A 41 9.62 -3.00 6.85
C ALA A 41 9.12 -3.84 8.04
N GLU A 42 7.91 -4.41 7.94
CA GLU A 42 7.37 -5.33 8.94
C GLU A 42 8.13 -6.68 8.99
N ILE A 43 8.59 -7.19 7.84
CA ILE A 43 9.36 -8.44 7.76
C ILE A 43 10.77 -8.27 8.30
N GLU A 44 11.40 -7.13 7.96
CA GLU A 44 12.79 -6.83 8.28
C GLU A 44 12.95 -6.12 9.63
N ASP A 45 11.84 -5.79 10.30
CA ASP A 45 11.78 -4.95 11.52
C ASP A 45 12.43 -3.57 11.30
N ASP A 46 12.30 -3.03 10.06
CA ASP A 46 12.92 -1.75 9.67
C ASP A 46 12.09 -0.56 10.17
N THR A 47 12.46 -0.06 11.34
CA THR A 47 11.81 1.11 11.96
C THR A 47 12.04 2.40 11.20
N ALA A 48 13.14 2.53 10.46
CA ALA A 48 13.43 3.73 9.68
C ALA A 48 12.49 3.84 8.48
N ILE A 49 12.34 2.76 7.70
CA ILE A 49 11.40 2.70 6.59
C ILE A 49 9.96 2.86 7.10
N ALA A 50 9.52 2.09 8.09
CA ALA A 50 8.19 2.22 8.69
C ALA A 50 7.91 3.64 9.17
N GLY A 51 8.89 4.30 9.80
CA GLY A 51 8.78 5.67 10.29
C GLY A 51 8.58 6.72 9.18
N THR A 52 9.07 6.48 7.97
CA THR A 52 8.83 7.37 6.82
C THR A 52 7.47 7.13 6.17
N ILE A 53 6.93 5.92 6.26
CA ILE A 53 5.66 5.53 5.65
C ILE A 53 4.47 5.95 6.52
N LEU A 54 4.57 5.75 7.84
CA LEU A 54 3.51 6.12 8.78
C LEU A 54 3.38 7.63 8.91
N ALA A 55 2.15 8.15 8.85
CA ALA A 55 1.86 9.55 9.17
C ALA A 55 2.16 9.83 10.65
N ASP A 56 2.48 11.08 11.01
CA ASP A 56 2.80 11.41 12.40
C ASP A 56 1.60 11.26 13.34
N ASP A 57 0.40 11.46 12.80
CA ASP A 57 -0.89 11.25 13.44
C ASP A 57 -1.54 9.90 13.05
N TYR A 58 -0.72 8.89 12.73
CA TYR A 58 -1.18 7.54 12.40
C TYR A 58 -1.97 6.91 13.54
N VAL A 59 -3.03 6.18 13.16
CA VAL A 59 -3.87 5.40 14.08
C VAL A 59 -4.00 3.97 13.57
N GLY A 60 -3.55 3.01 14.37
CA GLY A 60 -3.84 1.59 14.18
C GLY A 60 -5.04 1.19 15.03
N LEU A 61 -6.11 0.70 14.41
CA LEU A 61 -7.24 0.11 15.14
C LEU A 61 -6.93 -1.35 15.45
N LYS A 62 -7.40 -1.82 16.62
CA LYS A 62 -7.26 -3.22 17.03
C LYS A 62 -8.64 -3.88 17.15
N PRO A 63 -8.72 -5.22 17.10
CA PRO A 63 -10.00 -5.94 17.18
C PRO A 63 -10.79 -5.68 18.47
N ASP A 64 -10.11 -5.32 19.55
CA ASP A 64 -10.72 -5.00 20.85
C ASP A 64 -11.20 -3.54 20.96
N GLY A 65 -11.06 -2.75 19.87
CA GLY A 65 -11.43 -1.35 19.83
C GLY A 65 -10.35 -0.39 20.38
N SER A 66 -9.24 -0.90 20.91
CA SER A 66 -8.13 -0.05 21.30
C SER A 66 -7.36 0.45 20.07
N THR A 67 -6.52 1.46 20.26
CA THR A 67 -5.71 2.06 19.20
C THR A 67 -4.23 1.92 19.46
N SER A 68 -3.43 2.07 18.44
CA SER A 68 -1.98 2.21 18.51
C SER A 68 -1.54 3.42 17.69
N SER A 69 -0.56 4.14 18.20
CA SER A 69 0.09 5.27 17.52
C SER A 69 1.24 4.80 16.63
N LYS A 70 1.81 5.73 15.86
CA LYS A 70 3.07 5.52 15.13
C LYS A 70 4.18 5.04 16.06
N SER A 71 4.36 5.67 17.22
CA SER A 71 5.38 5.29 18.20
C SER A 71 5.18 3.87 18.73
N ASP A 72 3.93 3.43 18.93
CA ASP A 72 3.64 2.06 19.37
C ASP A 72 4.04 1.04 18.31
N VAL A 73 3.80 1.34 17.01
CA VAL A 73 4.22 0.47 15.91
C VAL A 73 5.74 0.38 15.85
N LEU A 74 6.45 1.52 15.89
CA LEU A 74 7.91 1.55 15.82
C LEU A 74 8.55 0.84 17.02
N ASN A 75 8.01 1.03 18.23
CA ASN A 75 8.46 0.32 19.43
C ASN A 75 8.25 -1.20 19.30
N ARG A 76 7.15 -1.63 18.73
CA ARG A 76 6.87 -3.05 18.49
C ARG A 76 7.88 -3.66 17.51
N LEU A 77 8.18 -3.00 16.40
CA LEU A 77 9.20 -3.44 15.44
C LEU A 77 10.57 -3.54 16.11
N ASN A 78 10.97 -2.55 16.88
CA ASN A 78 12.21 -2.57 17.65
C ASN A 78 12.31 -3.74 18.64
N LEU A 79 11.18 -4.16 19.22
CA LEU A 79 11.13 -5.31 20.12
C LEU A 79 11.20 -6.65 19.36
N HIS A 80 10.64 -6.71 18.14
CA HIS A 80 10.70 -7.88 17.27
C HIS A 80 12.12 -8.13 16.77
N GLU A 81 12.89 -7.12 16.41
CA GLU A 81 14.30 -7.23 16.05
C GLU A 81 15.10 -8.03 17.10
N ARG A 82 14.73 -7.88 18.38
CA ARG A 82 15.37 -8.61 19.48
C ARG A 82 14.90 -10.05 19.67
N ARG A 83 13.73 -10.42 19.12
CA ARG A 83 13.07 -11.72 19.37
C ARG A 83 13.00 -12.63 18.16
N ARG A 84 13.29 -12.15 16.96
CA ARG A 84 13.25 -12.80 15.65
C ARG A 84 12.41 -14.07 15.59
N GLN A 85 11.12 -13.91 15.28
CA GLN A 85 10.37 -15.03 14.70
C GLN A 85 10.31 -14.80 13.20
N PRO A 86 10.97 -15.61 12.39
CA PRO A 86 10.98 -15.41 10.95
C PRO A 86 9.64 -15.82 10.36
N TYR A 87 8.70 -14.91 10.25
CA TYR A 87 7.53 -15.10 9.39
C TYR A 87 7.80 -14.43 8.05
N LEU A 88 7.45 -15.11 6.98
CA LEU A 88 7.29 -14.49 5.68
C LEU A 88 5.90 -13.90 5.63
N ILE A 89 5.79 -12.61 5.29
CA ILE A 89 4.52 -11.92 5.11
C ILE A 89 4.35 -11.62 3.63
N THR A 90 3.21 -12.03 3.07
CA THR A 90 2.84 -11.70 1.69
C THR A 90 1.47 -11.04 1.66
N ALA A 91 1.26 -10.11 0.72
CA ALA A 91 -0.05 -9.54 0.45
C ALA A 91 -0.73 -10.29 -0.69
N THR A 92 -2.00 -10.61 -0.53
CA THR A 92 -2.83 -11.20 -1.57
C THR A 92 -4.16 -10.44 -1.68
N ASN A 93 -4.78 -10.47 -2.86
CA ASN A 93 -6.07 -9.83 -3.12
C ASN A 93 -6.07 -8.32 -2.83
N MET A 94 -4.98 -7.63 -3.15
CA MET A 94 -4.88 -6.17 -2.97
C MET A 94 -5.87 -5.45 -3.89
N ARG A 95 -6.55 -4.46 -3.31
CA ARG A 95 -7.50 -3.59 -4.00
C ARG A 95 -7.30 -2.16 -3.52
N GLU A 96 -7.15 -1.23 -4.47
CA GLU A 96 -6.94 0.18 -4.19
C GLU A 96 -8.11 1.01 -4.74
N HIS A 97 -8.53 2.00 -3.97
CA HIS A 97 -9.52 2.99 -4.37
C HIS A 97 -9.02 4.40 -4.03
N LEU A 98 -8.98 5.28 -5.03
CA LEU A 98 -8.59 6.67 -4.89
C LEU A 98 -9.79 7.59 -4.71
N PHE A 99 -9.68 8.51 -3.76
CA PHE A 99 -10.66 9.56 -3.45
C PHE A 99 -9.94 10.90 -3.31
N GLY A 100 -9.43 11.44 -4.41
CA GLY A 100 -8.60 12.66 -4.40
C GLY A 100 -7.27 12.43 -3.64
N ASP A 101 -7.09 13.11 -2.53
CA ASP A 101 -5.91 13.01 -1.67
C ASP A 101 -6.02 11.90 -0.60
N THR A 102 -6.98 11.00 -0.74
CA THR A 102 -7.17 9.83 0.13
C THR A 102 -7.20 8.57 -0.72
N ALA A 103 -6.61 7.50 -0.23
CA ALA A 103 -6.70 6.18 -0.82
C ALA A 103 -7.10 5.15 0.23
N ALA A 104 -7.98 4.23 -0.15
CA ALA A 104 -8.29 3.04 0.63
C ALA A 104 -7.65 1.82 -0.03
N VAL A 105 -6.85 1.07 0.71
CA VAL A 105 -6.20 -0.16 0.26
C VAL A 105 -6.62 -1.30 1.15
N SER A 106 -7.15 -2.37 0.57
CA SER A 106 -7.50 -3.57 1.31
C SER A 106 -6.79 -4.77 0.73
N TYR A 107 -6.31 -5.66 1.59
CA TYR A 107 -5.65 -6.92 1.19
C TYR A 107 -5.64 -7.93 2.33
N THR A 108 -5.26 -9.16 2.01
CA THR A 108 -5.01 -10.20 3.00
C THR A 108 -3.50 -10.31 3.22
N LYS A 109 -3.04 -10.05 4.45
CA LYS A 109 -1.70 -10.43 4.92
C LYS A 109 -1.69 -11.92 5.18
N VAL A 110 -0.81 -12.65 4.52
CA VAL A 110 -0.59 -14.06 4.75
C VAL A 110 0.75 -14.25 5.45
N TYR A 111 0.71 -14.77 6.66
CA TYR A 111 1.87 -15.06 7.48
C TYR A 111 2.23 -16.53 7.32
N THR A 112 3.41 -16.82 6.82
CA THR A 112 3.92 -18.18 6.64
C THR A 112 5.16 -18.39 7.48
N LYS A 113 5.17 -19.45 8.29
CA LYS A 113 6.37 -19.82 9.04
C LYS A 113 7.33 -20.59 8.11
N PRO A 114 8.59 -20.15 7.94
CA PRO A 114 9.57 -20.85 7.11
C PRO A 114 9.70 -22.34 7.49
N GLY A 115 9.76 -23.20 6.48
CA GLY A 115 9.88 -24.66 6.67
C GLY A 115 8.57 -25.37 7.06
N THR A 116 7.43 -24.67 7.04
CA THR A 116 6.11 -25.26 7.29
C THR A 116 5.12 -24.85 6.20
N GLN A 117 4.03 -25.63 6.06
CA GLN A 117 2.89 -25.23 5.22
C GLN A 117 1.83 -24.45 6.02
N ALA A 118 2.06 -24.23 7.32
CA ALA A 118 1.13 -23.52 8.16
C ALA A 118 1.16 -22.02 7.80
N ALA A 119 0.02 -21.52 7.39
CA ALA A 119 -0.19 -20.11 7.11
C ALA A 119 -1.49 -19.62 7.79
N TYR A 120 -1.51 -18.39 8.23
CA TYR A 120 -2.74 -17.73 8.65
C TYR A 120 -2.87 -16.39 7.92
N GLY A 121 -4.11 -15.98 7.66
CA GLY A 121 -4.41 -14.76 6.95
C GLY A 121 -5.10 -13.74 7.86
N GLU A 122 -4.77 -12.50 7.69
CA GLU A 122 -5.42 -11.34 8.31
C GLU A 122 -5.84 -10.35 7.21
N ASN A 123 -7.14 -10.05 7.13
CA ASN A 123 -7.62 -9.02 6.23
C ASN A 123 -7.39 -7.65 6.87
N VAL A 124 -6.83 -6.72 6.11
CA VAL A 124 -6.53 -5.37 6.57
C VAL A 124 -7.13 -4.33 5.63
N LEU A 125 -7.45 -3.18 6.21
CA LEU A 125 -7.77 -1.95 5.50
C LEU A 125 -6.76 -0.88 5.91
N HIS A 126 -6.13 -0.28 4.92
CA HIS A 126 -5.27 0.89 5.08
C HIS A 126 -5.95 2.11 4.47
N LEU A 127 -5.90 3.24 5.16
CA LEU A 127 -6.20 4.54 4.59
C LEU A 127 -4.90 5.33 4.49
N LEU A 128 -4.59 5.74 3.27
CA LEU A 128 -3.46 6.61 2.99
C LEU A 128 -3.98 8.01 2.68
N ILE A 129 -3.22 9.00 3.08
CA ILE A 129 -3.52 10.40 2.74
C ILE A 129 -2.30 11.05 2.12
N ARG A 130 -2.56 11.96 1.19
CA ARG A 130 -1.55 12.81 0.58
C ARG A 130 -1.58 14.19 1.24
N ARG A 131 -0.48 14.56 1.89
CA ARG A 131 -0.27 15.90 2.45
C ARG A 131 0.99 16.50 1.85
N ASN A 132 0.91 17.69 1.32
CA ASN A 132 2.03 18.37 0.66
C ASN A 132 2.69 17.52 -0.44
N GLY A 133 1.87 16.81 -1.22
CA GLY A 133 2.34 15.95 -2.32
C GLY A 133 2.93 14.60 -1.90
N VAL A 134 2.93 14.25 -0.61
CA VAL A 134 3.51 13.01 -0.07
C VAL A 134 2.40 12.11 0.47
N TRP A 135 2.31 10.89 -0.04
CA TRP A 135 1.43 9.85 0.48
C TRP A 135 2.00 9.22 1.76
N ARG A 136 1.14 9.02 2.76
CA ARG A 136 1.48 8.34 4.02
C ARG A 136 0.33 7.48 4.49
N LEU A 137 0.66 6.40 5.19
CA LEU A 137 -0.31 5.54 5.85
C LEU A 137 -0.86 6.24 7.10
N GLN A 138 -2.14 6.61 7.05
CA GLN A 138 -2.84 7.34 8.11
C GLN A 138 -3.56 6.42 9.08
N LEU A 139 -4.17 5.34 8.58
CA LEU A 139 -4.93 4.42 9.40
C LEU A 139 -4.73 2.99 8.92
N SER A 140 -4.60 2.07 9.87
CA SER A 140 -4.67 0.64 9.63
C SER A 140 -5.76 0.03 10.51
N SER A 141 -6.56 -0.86 9.92
CA SER A 141 -7.63 -1.57 10.63
C SER A 141 -7.68 -3.02 10.19
N PRO A 142 -7.79 -3.98 11.10
CA PRO A 142 -8.16 -5.34 10.72
C PRO A 142 -9.59 -5.32 10.17
N LEU A 143 -9.84 -6.14 9.15
CA LEU A 143 -11.17 -6.41 8.64
C LEU A 143 -11.65 -7.76 9.18
N PRO A 144 -12.95 -7.92 9.45
CA PRO A 144 -13.50 -9.21 9.83
C PRO A 144 -13.17 -10.27 8.77
N SER A 145 -12.58 -11.37 9.16
CA SER A 145 -12.51 -12.55 8.30
C SER A 145 -13.91 -13.15 8.20
N PRO A 146 -14.37 -13.57 7.01
CA PRO A 146 -15.61 -14.29 6.90
C PRO A 146 -15.52 -15.54 7.81
N LYS A 147 -16.47 -15.65 8.75
CA LYS A 147 -16.56 -16.90 9.54
C LYS A 147 -16.74 -18.05 8.57
N PRO A 148 -16.03 -19.18 8.73
CA PRO A 148 -16.34 -20.36 7.96
C PRO A 148 -17.83 -20.65 8.17
N GLN A 149 -18.59 -20.66 7.07
CA GLN A 149 -19.96 -21.15 7.15
C GLN A 149 -19.85 -22.60 7.64
N SER A 150 -20.30 -22.84 8.85
CA SER A 150 -20.48 -24.23 9.30
C SER A 150 -21.41 -24.86 8.28
N ALA A 151 -20.96 -25.91 7.58
CA ALA A 151 -21.84 -26.72 6.78
C ALA A 151 -23.03 -27.10 7.66
N ALA A 152 -24.23 -26.67 7.24
CA ALA A 152 -25.45 -27.08 7.90
C ALA A 152 -25.53 -28.61 7.88
N PRO A 153 -25.98 -29.26 8.93
CA PRO A 153 -26.07 -30.71 9.03
C PRO A 153 -27.00 -31.30 7.97
#